data_f9dba66ace4a836330457799c5d22798
#
_entry.id   f9dba66ace4a836330457799c5d22798
#
_cell.length_a   1.000
_cell.length_b   1.000
_cell.length_c   1.000
_cell.angle_alpha   90.00
_cell.angle_beta   90.00
_cell.angle_gamma   90.00
#
_symmetry.space_group_name_H-M   'P 1'
#
loop_
_entity.id
_entity.type
_entity.pdbx_description
1 polymer ?
#
loop_
_entity_poly.entity_id
_entity_poly.type
_entity_poly.pdbx_seq_one_letter_code
_entity_poly.pdbx_strand_id
1 'polypeptide(L)'
;MNNNKTSLMVAALKDGTVIDHIPSELVFTIASLLELEKLDSSVTIGYNLHSNKLGKNGIIKVADKYFSDEEISRLSVVAPNVVLNIIHDFDVVEKKEVIIPDELHGIVRCSNPKCISNNEPMHTYFHVVDKQRGTLKCHYCEKEQNKSDVKLV
;
A
#
# COMPACT_ATOMS: atom_id res chain seq x y z
N MET A 1 -21.11 -19.96 2.27
CA MET A 1 -20.91 -19.49 2.69
C MET A 1 -20.66 -19.09 3.49
N ASN A 2 -20.31 -18.98 3.68
CA ASN A 2 -20.20 -18.59 4.53
C ASN A 2 -19.72 -17.67 5.00
N ASN A 3 -20.15 -17.16 5.28
CA ASN A 3 -19.68 -16.14 6.02
C ASN A 3 -18.62 -16.42 6.89
N ASN A 4 -17.61 -16.05 6.54
CA ASN A 4 -16.51 -15.96 7.27
C ASN A 4 -16.81 -15.28 8.56
N LYS A 5 -16.62 -15.98 9.66
CA LYS A 5 -16.79 -15.40 10.97
C LYS A 5 -15.93 -14.17 11.18
N THR A 6 -14.75 -14.13 10.57
CA THR A 6 -13.86 -12.97 10.65
C THR A 6 -14.53 -11.72 10.07
N SER A 7 -15.27 -11.87 8.97
CA SER A 7 -15.91 -10.71 8.38
C SER A 7 -17.10 -10.22 9.20
N LEU A 8 -17.63 -11.03 10.12
CA LEU A 8 -18.69 -10.60 11.02
C LEU A 8 -18.16 -9.82 12.22
N MET A 9 -16.86 -9.92 12.51
CA MET A 9 -16.24 -9.19 13.60
C MET A 9 -15.95 -7.75 13.24
N VAL A 10 -16.02 -7.41 11.96
CA VAL A 10 -15.74 -6.08 11.47
C VAL A 10 -16.98 -5.58 10.72
N ALA A 11 -17.45 -4.40 11.04
CA ALA A 11 -18.67 -3.85 10.45
C ALA A 11 -18.62 -3.81 8.93
N ALA A 12 -19.72 -4.11 8.29
CA ALA A 12 -19.83 -4.04 6.84
C ALA A 12 -19.69 -2.61 6.36
N LEU A 13 -19.03 -2.42 5.22
CA LEU A 13 -18.81 -1.11 4.63
C LEU A 13 -19.79 -0.91 3.48
N LYS A 14 -20.54 0.20 3.51
CA LYS A 14 -21.47 0.50 2.43
C LYS A 14 -20.72 0.94 1.17
N ASP A 15 -19.89 1.97 1.30
CA ASP A 15 -19.10 2.50 0.20
C ASP A 15 -17.70 2.79 0.70
N GLY A 16 -16.70 2.53 -0.09
CA GLY A 16 -15.32 2.82 0.25
C GLY A 16 -14.36 1.74 -0.18
N THR A 17 -13.24 1.62 0.53
CA THR A 17 -12.18 0.66 0.21
C THR A 17 -11.87 -0.21 1.41
N VAL A 18 -11.70 -1.51 1.15
CA VAL A 18 -11.19 -2.44 2.15
C VAL A 18 -9.81 -2.90 1.69
N ILE A 19 -8.79 -2.66 2.51
CA ILE A 19 -7.44 -3.15 2.25
C ILE A 19 -7.30 -4.44 3.05
N ASP A 20 -7.14 -5.54 2.35
CA ASP A 20 -7.11 -6.87 2.94
C ASP A 20 -5.78 -7.57 2.70
N HIS A 21 -5.56 -8.69 3.35
CA HIS A 21 -4.32 -9.48 3.23
C HIS A 21 -3.09 -8.69 3.65
N ILE A 22 -3.23 -7.85 4.67
CA ILE A 22 -2.12 -7.04 5.18
C ILE A 22 -1.35 -7.86 6.20
N PRO A 23 -0.02 -8.04 6.04
CA PRO A 23 0.78 -8.60 7.13
C PRO A 23 0.62 -7.72 8.38
N SER A 24 0.41 -8.31 9.55
CA SER A 24 0.11 -7.54 10.76
C SER A 24 1.15 -6.46 11.07
N GLU A 25 2.41 -6.75 10.82
CA GLU A 25 3.49 -5.79 11.09
C GLU A 25 3.43 -4.55 10.20
N LEU A 26 2.66 -4.58 9.11
CA LEU A 26 2.56 -3.45 8.18
C LEU A 26 1.28 -2.62 8.34
N VAL A 27 0.35 -3.04 9.21
CA VAL A 27 -0.95 -2.38 9.34
C VAL A 27 -0.80 -0.89 9.67
N PHE A 28 -0.02 -0.58 10.69
CA PHE A 28 0.14 0.83 11.11
C PHE A 28 1.04 1.61 10.18
N THR A 29 1.96 0.95 9.50
CA THR A 29 2.78 1.57 8.46
C THR A 29 1.89 2.01 7.29
N ILE A 30 0.96 1.17 6.88
CA ILE A 30 0.01 1.49 5.81
C ILE A 30 -0.92 2.62 6.25
N ALA A 31 -1.43 2.57 7.46
CA ALA A 31 -2.31 3.62 7.99
C ALA A 31 -1.61 4.98 7.98
N SER A 32 -0.34 5.01 8.36
CA SER A 32 0.46 6.23 8.35
C SER A 32 0.74 6.70 6.92
N LEU A 33 1.11 5.77 6.04
CA LEU A 33 1.42 6.07 4.64
C LEU A 33 0.23 6.72 3.94
N LEU A 34 -0.96 6.22 4.17
CA LEU A 34 -2.18 6.71 3.56
C LEU A 34 -2.81 7.88 4.34
N GLU A 35 -2.16 8.31 5.40
CA GLU A 35 -2.58 9.44 6.22
C GLU A 35 -4.02 9.28 6.72
N LEU A 36 -4.36 8.09 7.16
CA LEU A 36 -5.73 7.77 7.55
C LEU A 36 -6.20 8.59 8.76
N GLU A 37 -5.27 9.00 9.63
CA GLU A 37 -5.62 9.81 10.79
C GLU A 37 -6.10 11.22 10.41
N LYS A 38 -5.88 11.64 9.17
CA LYS A 38 -6.33 12.95 8.69
C LYS A 38 -7.71 12.91 8.05
N LEU A 39 -8.28 11.71 7.88
CA LEU A 39 -9.59 11.58 7.24
C LEU A 39 -10.71 11.81 8.24
N ASP A 40 -11.77 12.45 7.77
CA ASP A 40 -13.00 12.61 8.58
C ASP A 40 -13.87 11.37 8.49
N SER A 41 -13.63 10.51 7.53
CA SER A 41 -14.42 9.29 7.32
C SER A 41 -14.14 8.26 8.39
N SER A 42 -15.08 7.36 8.57
CA SER A 42 -14.91 6.24 9.51
C SER A 42 -13.84 5.28 8.99
N VAL A 43 -12.89 4.94 9.85
CA VAL A 43 -11.82 3.98 9.54
C VAL A 43 -11.87 2.87 10.58
N THR A 44 -11.85 1.62 10.11
CA THR A 44 -11.83 0.45 10.99
C THR A 44 -10.54 -0.31 10.69
N ILE A 45 -9.78 -0.64 11.72
CA ILE A 45 -8.53 -1.37 11.60
C ILE A 45 -8.63 -2.67 12.39
N GLY A 46 -8.44 -3.80 11.72
CA GLY A 46 -8.27 -5.09 12.35
C GLY A 46 -6.80 -5.43 12.41
N TYR A 47 -6.33 -5.86 13.58
CA TYR A 47 -4.91 -6.11 13.80
C TYR A 47 -4.75 -7.48 14.45
N ASN A 48 -3.76 -8.23 14.03
CA ASN A 48 -3.48 -9.59 14.54
C ASN A 48 -4.67 -10.54 14.40
N LEU A 49 -5.37 -10.44 13.28
CA LEU A 49 -6.48 -11.35 13.00
C LEU A 49 -5.93 -12.73 12.60
N HIS A 50 -6.62 -13.79 13.05
CA HIS A 50 -6.15 -15.12 12.73
C HIS A 50 -6.46 -15.46 11.28
N SER A 51 -5.52 -16.00 10.58
CA SER A 51 -5.67 -16.46 9.22
C SER A 51 -4.93 -17.78 9.04
N ASN A 52 -5.60 -18.77 8.46
CA ASN A 52 -4.97 -20.07 8.20
C ASN A 52 -3.89 -19.99 7.13
N LYS A 53 -3.95 -18.99 6.25
CA LYS A 53 -2.98 -18.86 5.17
C LYS A 53 -1.80 -17.97 5.51
N LEU A 54 -2.06 -16.90 6.25
CA LEU A 54 -1.06 -15.88 6.50
C LEU A 54 -0.61 -15.81 7.95
N GLY A 55 -1.14 -16.68 8.82
CA GLY A 55 -0.91 -16.55 10.24
C GLY A 55 -1.69 -15.36 10.78
N LYS A 56 -1.01 -14.34 11.31
CA LYS A 56 -1.67 -13.13 11.77
C LYS A 56 -1.65 -12.10 10.65
N ASN A 57 -2.80 -11.53 10.37
CA ASN A 57 -2.93 -10.50 9.35
C ASN A 57 -3.79 -9.34 9.82
N GLY A 58 -3.90 -8.33 9.03
CA GLY A 58 -4.71 -7.16 9.31
C GLY A 58 -5.61 -6.78 8.16
N ILE A 59 -6.56 -5.91 8.46
CA ILE A 59 -7.50 -5.39 7.50
C ILE A 59 -7.75 -3.92 7.84
N ILE A 60 -7.93 -3.09 6.84
CA ILE A 60 -8.28 -1.68 7.02
C ILE A 60 -9.50 -1.38 6.17
N LYS A 61 -10.56 -0.84 6.78
CA LYS A 61 -11.76 -0.41 6.07
C LYS A 61 -11.87 1.10 6.16
N VAL A 62 -11.96 1.76 5.03
CA VAL A 62 -12.04 3.22 4.96
C VAL A 62 -13.34 3.61 4.26
N ALA A 63 -14.26 4.21 5.01
CA ALA A 63 -15.55 4.60 4.47
C ALA A 63 -15.42 5.80 3.54
N ASP A 64 -16.17 5.77 2.44
CA ASP A 64 -16.30 6.90 1.50
C ASP A 64 -14.97 7.38 0.90
N LYS A 65 -13.97 6.50 0.80
CA LYS A 65 -12.67 6.85 0.26
C LYS A 65 -12.24 5.81 -0.78
N TYR A 66 -11.83 6.28 -1.96
CA TYR A 66 -11.23 5.46 -3.00
C TYR A 66 -9.84 6.04 -3.28
N PHE A 67 -8.83 5.17 -3.29
CA PHE A 67 -7.45 5.63 -3.39
C PHE A 67 -7.04 5.87 -4.85
N SER A 68 -6.22 6.89 -5.07
CA SER A 68 -5.72 7.24 -6.38
C SER A 68 -4.61 6.29 -6.82
N ASP A 69 -4.26 6.31 -8.09
CA ASP A 69 -3.16 5.50 -8.62
C ASP A 69 -1.84 5.85 -7.95
N GLU A 70 -1.62 7.12 -7.60
CA GLU A 70 -0.42 7.54 -6.90
C GLU A 70 -0.38 6.94 -5.49
N GLU A 71 -1.50 6.98 -4.77
CA GLU A 71 -1.59 6.38 -3.44
C GLU A 71 -1.35 4.86 -3.50
N ILE A 72 -1.90 4.20 -4.50
CA ILE A 72 -1.71 2.76 -4.70
C ILE A 72 -0.25 2.45 -5.06
N SER A 73 0.41 3.29 -5.86
CA SER A 73 1.83 3.12 -6.18
C SER A 73 2.71 3.25 -4.94
N ARG A 74 2.41 4.20 -4.08
CA ARG A 74 3.13 4.33 -2.80
C ARG A 74 2.93 3.09 -1.93
N LEU A 75 1.70 2.61 -1.87
CA LEU A 75 1.37 1.40 -1.13
C LEU A 75 2.12 0.18 -1.66
N SER A 76 2.26 0.07 -2.98
CA SER A 76 2.92 -1.07 -3.62
C SER A 76 4.38 -1.23 -3.23
N VAL A 77 5.06 -0.14 -2.90
CA VAL A 77 6.46 -0.19 -2.47
C VAL A 77 6.56 -0.76 -1.05
N VAL A 78 5.63 -0.40 -0.18
CA VAL A 78 5.64 -0.79 1.22
C VAL A 78 5.04 -2.19 1.42
N ALA A 79 3.93 -2.44 0.76
CA ALA A 79 3.16 -3.66 1.00
C ALA A 79 2.62 -4.24 -0.31
N PRO A 80 3.48 -4.84 -1.13
CA PRO A 80 3.01 -5.51 -2.33
C PRO A 80 2.16 -6.72 -1.93
N ASN A 81 1.25 -7.10 -2.80
CA ASN A 81 0.36 -8.26 -2.63
C ASN A 81 -0.80 -8.06 -1.65
N VAL A 82 -0.98 -6.88 -1.08
CA VAL A 82 -2.22 -6.59 -0.39
C VAL A 82 -3.35 -6.49 -1.43
N VAL A 83 -4.58 -6.71 -1.00
CA VAL A 83 -5.72 -6.72 -1.90
C VAL A 83 -6.62 -5.53 -1.56
N LEU A 84 -6.95 -4.75 -2.57
CA LEU A 84 -7.90 -3.65 -2.44
C LEU A 84 -9.26 -4.13 -2.95
N ASN A 85 -10.26 -4.04 -2.09
CA ASN A 85 -11.64 -4.33 -2.48
C ASN A 85 -12.38 -3.00 -2.54
N ILE A 86 -12.93 -2.69 -3.69
CA ILE A 86 -13.72 -1.48 -3.90
C ILE A 86 -15.18 -1.82 -3.63
N ILE A 87 -15.78 -1.09 -2.69
CA ILE A 87 -17.14 -1.40 -2.21
C ILE A 87 -18.10 -0.30 -2.67
N HIS A 88 -19.20 -0.71 -3.27
CA HIS A 88 -20.33 0.16 -3.59
C HIS A 88 -21.61 -0.54 -3.16
N ASP A 89 -22.40 0.15 -2.38
CA ASP A 89 -23.69 -0.34 -1.89
C ASP A 89 -23.57 -1.75 -1.27
N PHE A 90 -22.60 -1.91 -0.40
CA PHE A 90 -22.27 -3.13 0.34
C PHE A 90 -21.69 -4.27 -0.51
N ASP A 91 -21.53 -4.08 -1.82
CA ASP A 91 -21.00 -5.11 -2.70
C ASP A 91 -19.57 -4.81 -3.13
N VAL A 92 -18.75 -5.84 -3.24
CA VAL A 92 -17.41 -5.71 -3.82
C VAL A 92 -17.57 -5.62 -5.34
N VAL A 93 -17.34 -4.45 -5.90
CA VAL A 93 -17.47 -4.23 -7.34
C VAL A 93 -16.14 -4.42 -8.09
N GLU A 94 -15.03 -4.34 -7.39
CA GLU A 94 -13.72 -4.58 -7.97
C GLU A 94 -12.80 -5.13 -6.89
N LYS A 95 -11.96 -6.11 -7.25
CA LYS A 95 -10.95 -6.67 -6.36
C LYS A 95 -9.62 -6.60 -7.10
N LYS A 96 -8.64 -5.91 -6.51
CA LYS A 96 -7.40 -5.62 -7.19
C LYS A 96 -6.23 -5.95 -6.29
N GLU A 97 -5.31 -6.77 -6.74
CA GLU A 97 -4.07 -7.03 -6.01
C GLU A 97 -3.09 -5.90 -6.29
N VAL A 98 -2.46 -5.38 -5.25
CA VAL A 98 -1.49 -4.29 -5.38
C VAL A 98 -0.16 -4.88 -5.83
N ILE A 99 0.30 -4.45 -7.00
CA ILE A 99 1.55 -4.93 -7.60
C ILE A 99 2.45 -3.73 -7.86
N ILE A 100 3.72 -3.87 -7.53
CA ILE A 100 4.68 -2.79 -7.78
C ILE A 100 4.84 -2.59 -9.29
N PRO A 101 4.70 -1.36 -9.81
CA PRO A 101 4.83 -1.13 -11.23
C PRO A 101 6.29 -1.20 -11.69
N ASP A 102 6.52 -1.18 -13.00
CA ASP A 102 7.88 -1.21 -13.55
C ASP A 102 8.66 0.08 -13.28
N GLU A 103 7.95 1.19 -13.15
CA GLU A 103 8.55 2.51 -12.93
C GLU A 103 7.85 3.25 -11.82
N LEU A 104 8.62 3.99 -11.05
CA LEU A 104 8.10 4.80 -9.94
C LEU A 104 8.53 6.25 -10.15
N HIS A 105 7.56 7.16 -10.30
CA HIS A 105 7.82 8.57 -10.52
C HIS A 105 7.35 9.38 -9.32
N GLY A 106 8.26 10.08 -8.66
CA GLY A 106 7.94 10.92 -7.51
C GLY A 106 7.50 10.15 -6.27
N ILE A 107 7.84 8.86 -6.17
CA ILE A 107 7.39 7.99 -5.09
C ILE A 107 8.52 7.72 -4.09
N VAL A 108 9.70 7.36 -4.61
CA VAL A 108 10.84 6.91 -3.81
C VAL A 108 11.94 7.96 -3.86
N ARG A 109 12.54 8.23 -2.70
CA ARG A 109 13.70 9.12 -2.61
C ARG A 109 14.98 8.34 -2.87
N CYS A 110 15.90 8.89 -3.66
CA CYS A 110 17.19 8.26 -3.90
C CYS A 110 18.05 8.30 -2.63
N SER A 111 18.66 7.18 -2.31
CA SER A 111 19.53 7.07 -1.12
C SER A 111 20.90 7.71 -1.32
N ASN A 112 21.25 8.08 -2.57
CA ASN A 112 22.52 8.73 -2.86
C ASN A 112 22.38 10.24 -2.63
N PRO A 113 23.02 10.80 -1.60
CA PRO A 113 22.86 12.23 -1.30
C PRO A 113 23.42 13.13 -2.41
N LYS A 114 24.27 12.59 -3.29
CA LYS A 114 24.83 13.36 -4.40
C LYS A 114 24.01 13.24 -5.68
N CYS A 115 22.94 12.46 -5.68
CA CYS A 115 22.07 12.34 -6.85
C CYS A 115 21.41 13.68 -7.17
N ILE A 116 21.32 14.01 -8.44
CA ILE A 116 20.70 15.25 -8.89
C ILE A 116 19.26 15.39 -8.38
N SER A 117 18.54 14.27 -8.25
CA SER A 117 17.17 14.28 -7.77
C SER A 117 17.04 14.72 -6.30
N ASN A 118 18.15 14.69 -5.55
CA ASN A 118 18.18 15.16 -4.16
C ASN A 118 18.69 16.60 -4.06
N ASN A 119 19.21 17.16 -5.15
CA ASN A 119 19.86 18.47 -5.14
C ASN A 119 19.17 19.50 -6.05
N GLU A 120 18.18 19.08 -6.79
CA GLU A 120 17.39 19.97 -7.66
C GLU A 120 15.90 19.73 -7.38
N PRO A 121 15.04 20.75 -7.61
CA PRO A 121 13.59 20.58 -7.41
C PRO A 121 13.00 19.81 -8.58
N MET A 122 13.02 18.49 -8.49
CA MET A 122 12.57 17.60 -9.56
C MET A 122 11.95 16.35 -8.98
N HIS A 123 11.16 15.68 -9.78
CA HIS A 123 10.56 14.40 -9.38
C HIS A 123 11.59 13.29 -9.49
N THR A 124 11.58 12.39 -8.54
CA THR A 124 12.42 11.21 -8.62
C THR A 124 11.87 10.23 -9.66
N TYR A 125 12.73 9.37 -10.16
CA TYR A 125 12.35 8.40 -11.17
C TYR A 125 13.19 7.14 -10.94
N PHE A 126 12.50 6.03 -10.69
CA PHE A 126 13.14 4.75 -10.43
C PHE A 126 12.59 3.67 -11.35
N HIS A 127 13.44 2.73 -11.70
CA HIS A 127 13.07 1.52 -12.41
C HIS A 127 13.06 0.37 -11.42
N VAL A 128 12.05 -0.47 -11.49
CA VAL A 128 11.99 -1.69 -10.69
C VAL A 128 12.68 -2.77 -11.49
N VAL A 129 13.92 -3.10 -11.14
CA VAL A 129 14.75 -4.03 -11.93
C VAL A 129 14.57 -5.49 -11.49
N ASP A 130 14.09 -5.72 -10.28
CA ASP A 130 13.76 -7.06 -9.80
C ASP A 130 12.55 -6.96 -8.87
N LYS A 131 11.39 -7.35 -9.38
CA LYS A 131 10.13 -7.24 -8.62
C LYS A 131 10.08 -8.22 -7.45
N GLN A 132 10.66 -9.39 -7.58
CA GLN A 132 10.64 -10.37 -6.52
C GLN A 132 11.48 -9.93 -5.33
N ARG A 133 12.66 -9.40 -5.59
CA ARG A 133 13.57 -8.94 -4.55
C ARG A 133 13.30 -7.51 -4.12
N GLY A 134 12.53 -6.78 -4.91
CA GLY A 134 12.25 -5.38 -4.64
C GLY A 134 13.45 -4.48 -4.89
N THR A 135 14.25 -4.79 -5.92
CA THR A 135 15.42 -3.98 -6.27
C THR A 135 15.01 -2.83 -7.16
N LEU A 136 15.35 -1.62 -6.75
CA LEU A 136 15.04 -0.39 -7.46
C LEU A 136 16.32 0.28 -7.93
N LYS A 137 16.28 0.88 -9.12
CA LYS A 137 17.43 1.58 -9.69
C LYS A 137 17.06 3.01 -10.02
N CYS A 138 17.80 3.96 -9.50
CA CYS A 138 17.59 5.37 -9.80
C CYS A 138 17.89 5.64 -11.27
N HIS A 139 16.97 6.31 -11.95
CA HIS A 139 17.14 6.65 -13.37
C HIS A 139 18.32 7.60 -13.59
N TYR A 140 18.57 8.50 -12.65
CA TYR A 140 19.57 9.56 -12.84
C TYR A 140 20.99 9.13 -12.43
N CYS A 141 21.15 8.56 -11.25
CA CYS A 141 22.49 8.18 -10.77
C CYS A 141 22.79 6.69 -10.92
N GLU A 142 21.77 5.92 -11.29
CA GLU A 142 21.87 4.48 -11.52
C GLU A 142 22.21 3.64 -10.28
N LYS A 143 22.17 4.22 -9.09
CA LYS A 143 22.37 3.47 -7.86
C LYS A 143 21.18 2.54 -7.62
N GLU A 144 21.48 1.30 -7.24
CA GLU A 144 20.44 0.34 -6.88
C GLU A 144 20.23 0.34 -5.37
N GLN A 145 19.01 0.11 -4.96
CA GLN A 145 18.65 -0.01 -3.57
C GLN A 145 17.44 -0.94 -3.43
N ASN A 146 17.29 -1.55 -2.26
CA ASN A 146 16.16 -2.45 -2.04
C ASN A 146 14.98 -1.65 -1.52
N LYS A 147 13.77 -2.05 -1.91
CA LYS A 147 12.55 -1.34 -1.48
C LYS A 147 12.40 -1.32 0.04
N SER A 148 12.97 -2.27 0.77
CA SER A 148 12.91 -2.28 2.24
C SER A 148 13.75 -1.18 2.88
N ASP A 149 14.72 -0.63 2.12
CA ASP A 149 15.62 0.41 2.64
C ASP A 149 15.26 1.80 2.12
N VAL A 150 14.21 1.92 1.33
CA VAL A 150 13.89 3.20 0.70
C VAL A 150 13.05 4.08 1.62
N LYS A 151 13.16 5.37 1.39
CA LYS A 151 12.27 6.36 1.98
C LYS A 151 11.38 6.89 0.88
N LEU A 152 10.11 7.10 1.20
CA LEU A 152 9.17 7.69 0.25
C LEU A 152 9.30 9.20 0.25
N VAL A 153 9.03 9.78 -0.91
CA VAL A 153 9.01 11.24 -1.05
C VAL A 153 7.84 11.84 -0.30
#